data_8eab897dc3c1c0cbfb10b21dd6a26f48
#
_entry.id   8eab897dc3c1c0cbfb10b21dd6a26f48
#
_cell.length_a   1.000
_cell.length_b   1.000
_cell.length_c   1.000
_cell.angle_alpha   90.00
_cell.angle_beta   90.00
_cell.angle_gamma   90.00
#
_symmetry.space_group_name_H-M   'P 1'
#
loop_
_entity.id
_entity.type
_entity.pdbx_description
1 polymer ?
#
loop_
_entity_poly.entity_id
_entity_poly.type
_entity_poly.pdbx_seq_one_letter_code
_entity_poly.pdbx_strand_id
1 'polypeptide(L)'
;MSEVKNYSKVVEIAGKHLGKVGGDGYSDQYNPELLVRIPRNLNREGYGLTGDEFKGVDTWNAYEVSAITTKGQPVAGMLKITCPSDSVYHVESKSIKLYLNSYNMTRLGDTAKDCISVIEARVKRDLDELLDTNTIVSFFGNGVEASAYEFSGYEDLADLANLDEI
;
A
#
# COMPACT_ATOMS: atom_id res chain seq x y z
N MET A 1 -23.03 20.03 6.46
CA MET A 1 -21.95 20.56 7.34
C MET A 1 -20.99 19.48 7.86
N SER A 2 -21.40 18.20 7.99
CA SER A 2 -20.53 17.08 8.41
C SER A 2 -19.48 16.68 7.35
N GLU A 3 -19.85 16.65 6.08
CA GLU A 3 -18.95 16.27 4.97
C GLU A 3 -17.70 17.15 4.85
N VAL A 4 -17.87 18.46 4.98
CA VAL A 4 -16.74 19.41 4.90
C VAL A 4 -15.75 19.21 6.06
N LYS A 5 -16.24 18.85 7.25
CA LYS A 5 -15.39 18.61 8.43
C LYS A 5 -14.59 17.31 8.31
N ASN A 6 -15.17 16.25 7.73
CA ASN A 6 -14.47 14.97 7.56
C ASN A 6 -13.41 15.06 6.47
N TYR A 7 -13.70 15.72 5.34
CA TYR A 7 -12.73 15.98 4.31
C TYR A 7 -11.52 16.78 4.82
N SER A 8 -11.76 17.81 5.64
CA SER A 8 -10.66 18.61 6.23
C SER A 8 -9.76 17.79 7.15
N LYS A 9 -10.30 16.83 7.92
CA LYS A 9 -9.52 15.93 8.77
C LYS A 9 -8.68 14.95 7.94
N VAL A 10 -9.24 14.38 6.85
CA VAL A 10 -8.49 13.52 5.94
C VAL A 10 -7.32 14.28 5.32
N VAL A 11 -7.56 15.52 4.86
CA VAL A 11 -6.52 16.38 4.29
C VAL A 11 -5.44 16.73 5.32
N GLU A 12 -5.82 16.98 6.58
CA GLU A 12 -4.87 17.24 7.66
C GLU A 12 -3.97 16.03 7.94
N ILE A 13 -4.54 14.84 8.05
CA ILE A 13 -3.80 13.59 8.29
C ILE A 13 -2.90 13.27 7.09
N ALA A 14 -3.44 13.29 5.87
CA ALA A 14 -2.69 13.05 4.64
C ALA A 14 -1.64 14.14 4.37
N GLY A 15 -1.87 15.36 4.87
CA GLY A 15 -0.97 16.50 4.72
C GLY A 15 0.38 16.36 5.42
N LYS A 16 0.59 15.31 6.25
CA LYS A 16 1.90 15.08 6.88
C LYS A 16 3.04 15.10 5.86
N HIS A 17 2.84 14.55 4.67
CA HIS A 17 3.83 14.46 3.61
C HIS A 17 3.43 15.16 2.30
N LEU A 18 2.17 15.61 2.17
CA LEU A 18 1.68 16.28 0.96
C LEU A 18 2.21 17.71 0.88
N GLY A 19 2.69 18.10 -0.31
CA GLY A 19 3.11 19.47 -0.61
C GLY A 19 4.47 19.89 -0.05
N LYS A 20 5.17 19.01 0.66
CA LYS A 20 6.54 19.28 1.14
C LYS A 20 7.53 18.87 0.07
N VAL A 21 8.17 19.85 -0.55
CA VAL A 21 9.24 19.66 -1.54
C VAL A 21 10.57 19.91 -0.83
N GLY A 22 11.41 18.90 -0.76
CA GLY A 22 12.75 18.99 -0.17
C GLY A 22 12.73 19.17 1.33
N GLY A 23 13.08 18.16 2.08
CA GLY A 23 13.13 18.14 3.55
C GLY A 23 12.74 16.77 4.08
N ASP A 24 12.34 16.66 5.30
CA ASP A 24 12.21 15.50 6.15
C ASP A 24 11.31 14.33 5.67
N GLY A 25 10.81 14.36 4.44
CA GLY A 25 9.94 13.31 3.89
C GLY A 25 10.64 12.24 3.05
N TYR A 26 11.92 12.41 2.70
CA TYR A 26 12.70 11.43 1.97
C TYR A 26 13.77 10.83 2.88
N SER A 27 13.76 9.51 3.00
CA SER A 27 14.81 8.76 3.69
C SER A 27 15.39 7.74 2.71
N ASP A 28 16.71 7.65 2.65
CA ASP A 28 17.46 6.64 1.91
C ASP A 28 17.75 5.38 2.74
N GLN A 29 17.33 5.39 4.00
CA GLN A 29 17.42 4.27 4.92
C GLN A 29 16.02 3.93 5.44
N TYR A 30 15.78 2.65 5.67
CA TYR A 30 14.51 2.15 6.20
C TYR A 30 13.97 3.00 7.35
N ASN A 31 12.75 3.50 7.16
CA ASN A 31 12.10 4.37 8.12
C ASN A 31 10.57 4.12 8.18
N PRO A 32 10.07 3.38 9.17
CA PRO A 32 8.65 3.11 9.34
C PRO A 32 7.84 4.33 9.78
N GLU A 33 8.47 5.37 10.35
CA GLU A 33 7.80 6.61 10.79
C GLU A 33 7.22 7.44 9.61
N LEU A 34 7.59 7.08 8.39
CA LEU A 34 7.03 7.68 7.18
C LEU A 34 5.57 7.25 6.94
N LEU A 35 5.17 6.10 7.48
CA LEU A 35 3.82 5.57 7.28
C LEU A 35 2.76 6.42 7.98
N VAL A 36 1.64 6.61 7.30
CA VAL A 36 0.47 7.35 7.80
C VAL A 36 -0.77 6.50 7.60
N ARG A 37 -1.55 6.31 8.66
CA ARG A 37 -2.86 5.66 8.59
C ARG A 37 -4.00 6.68 8.51
N ILE A 38 -5.04 6.33 7.80
CA ILE A 38 -6.27 7.10 7.70
C ILE A 38 -7.42 6.23 8.20
N PRO A 39 -8.24 6.70 9.17
CA PRO A 39 -9.44 5.99 9.58
C PRO A 39 -10.43 5.87 8.41
N ARG A 40 -10.89 4.66 8.11
CA ARG A 40 -11.82 4.42 6.98
C ARG A 40 -13.16 5.09 7.17
N ASN A 41 -13.63 5.22 8.42
CA ASN A 41 -14.89 5.87 8.73
C ASN A 41 -14.95 7.33 8.23
N LEU A 42 -13.81 8.04 8.21
CA LEU A 42 -13.77 9.43 7.72
C LEU A 42 -14.27 9.58 6.28
N ASN A 43 -14.04 8.56 5.46
CA ASN A 43 -14.49 8.53 4.07
C ASN A 43 -15.90 7.91 3.89
N ARG A 44 -16.41 7.19 4.90
CA ARG A 44 -17.67 6.43 4.83
C ARG A 44 -18.83 7.16 5.48
N GLU A 45 -18.59 7.82 6.62
CA GLU A 45 -19.63 8.49 7.41
C GLU A 45 -20.40 9.55 6.62
N GLY A 46 -19.73 10.29 5.72
CA GLY A 46 -20.38 11.30 4.88
C GLY A 46 -21.45 10.72 3.95
N TYR A 47 -21.36 9.43 3.64
CA TYR A 47 -22.28 8.70 2.78
C TYR A 47 -23.23 7.78 3.58
N GLY A 48 -23.19 7.84 4.90
CA GLY A 48 -24.01 7.00 5.77
C GLY A 48 -23.61 5.50 5.75
N LEU A 49 -22.36 5.20 5.37
CA LEU A 49 -21.85 3.84 5.30
C LEU A 49 -21.20 3.45 6.62
N THR A 50 -21.52 2.26 7.13
CA THR A 50 -20.96 1.73 8.38
C THR A 50 -19.65 0.96 8.17
N GLY A 51 -19.47 0.41 6.97
CA GLY A 51 -18.32 -0.41 6.61
C GLY A 51 -18.63 -1.91 6.53
N ASP A 52 -19.74 -2.35 7.11
CA ASP A 52 -20.19 -3.74 7.07
C ASP A 52 -20.71 -4.15 5.68
N GLU A 53 -20.99 -3.17 4.84
CA GLU A 53 -21.46 -3.32 3.47
C GLU A 53 -20.34 -3.83 2.53
N PHE A 54 -19.07 -3.63 2.92
CA PHE A 54 -17.93 -3.99 2.08
C PHE A 54 -17.28 -5.27 2.55
N LYS A 55 -17.18 -6.22 1.63
CA LYS A 55 -16.42 -7.46 1.83
C LYS A 55 -15.36 -7.56 0.75
N GLY A 56 -14.17 -7.97 1.12
CA GLY A 56 -13.07 -8.14 0.18
C GLY A 56 -11.75 -7.57 0.72
N VAL A 57 -10.92 -7.12 -0.18
CA VAL A 57 -9.58 -6.66 0.12
C VAL A 57 -9.20 -5.42 -0.69
N ASP A 58 -8.36 -4.57 -0.10
CA ASP A 58 -7.62 -3.56 -0.84
C ASP A 58 -6.30 -4.16 -1.30
N THR A 59 -5.94 -3.98 -2.55
CA THR A 59 -4.67 -4.44 -3.08
C THR A 59 -3.84 -3.27 -3.56
N TRP A 60 -2.59 -3.24 -3.09
CA TRP A 60 -1.56 -2.30 -3.52
C TRP A 60 -0.50 -3.04 -4.32
N ASN A 61 -0.20 -2.55 -5.51
CA ASN A 61 0.90 -3.02 -6.34
C ASN A 61 1.98 -1.93 -6.38
N ALA A 62 3.05 -2.15 -5.64
CA ALA A 62 4.20 -1.25 -5.63
C ALA A 62 5.25 -1.78 -6.63
N TYR A 63 5.32 -1.14 -7.80
CA TYR A 63 6.10 -1.63 -8.95
C TYR A 63 7.60 -1.40 -8.83
N GLU A 64 8.03 -0.50 -7.95
CA GLU A 64 9.43 -0.08 -7.84
C GLU A 64 9.93 -0.21 -6.40
N VAL A 65 10.01 -1.44 -5.90
CA VAL A 65 10.58 -1.70 -4.58
C VAL A 65 11.99 -2.25 -4.76
N SER A 66 12.96 -1.61 -4.12
CA SER A 66 14.35 -2.03 -4.20
C SER A 66 15.06 -1.93 -2.86
N ALA A 67 16.12 -2.72 -2.71
CA ALA A 67 17.06 -2.67 -1.59
C ALA A 67 18.42 -3.22 -2.06
N ILE A 68 19.39 -3.25 -1.17
CA ILE A 68 20.74 -3.73 -1.46
C ILE A 68 21.07 -4.85 -0.48
N THR A 69 21.67 -5.96 -0.95
CA THR A 69 22.18 -6.98 -0.04
C THR A 69 23.36 -6.43 0.77
N THR A 70 23.71 -7.11 1.88
CA THR A 70 24.92 -6.74 2.67
C THR A 70 26.19 -6.71 1.82
N LYS A 71 26.23 -7.51 0.75
CA LYS A 71 27.34 -7.59 -0.21
C LYS A 71 27.27 -6.55 -1.33
N GLY A 72 26.25 -5.68 -1.34
CA GLY A 72 26.13 -4.61 -2.34
C GLY A 72 25.38 -5.00 -3.61
N GLN A 73 24.79 -6.19 -3.70
CA GLN A 73 23.98 -6.59 -4.84
C GLN A 73 22.60 -5.93 -4.78
N PRO A 74 22.15 -5.22 -5.82
CA PRO A 74 20.81 -4.65 -5.86
C PRO A 74 19.74 -5.75 -6.01
N VAL A 75 18.63 -5.56 -5.33
CA VAL A 75 17.43 -6.38 -5.41
C VAL A 75 16.28 -5.45 -5.71
N ALA A 76 15.56 -5.70 -6.80
CA ALA A 76 14.41 -4.88 -7.21
C ALA A 76 13.27 -5.76 -7.70
N GLY A 77 12.06 -5.27 -7.55
CA GLY A 77 10.86 -5.98 -7.99
C GLY A 77 9.58 -5.25 -7.63
N MET A 78 8.47 -5.97 -7.75
CA MET A 78 7.14 -5.51 -7.38
C MET A 78 6.76 -6.10 -6.02
N LEU A 79 6.18 -5.30 -5.13
CA LEU A 79 5.57 -5.76 -3.89
C LEU A 79 4.05 -5.66 -4.01
N LYS A 80 3.37 -6.78 -3.78
CA LYS A 80 1.91 -6.83 -3.66
C LYS A 80 1.55 -6.87 -2.18
N ILE A 81 0.69 -5.94 -1.77
CA ILE A 81 0.19 -5.84 -0.41
C ILE A 81 -1.32 -5.96 -0.46
N THR A 82 -1.87 -6.88 0.31
CA THR A 82 -3.32 -7.10 0.40
C THR A 82 -3.76 -6.86 1.84
N CYS A 83 -4.75 -5.99 2.01
CA CYS A 83 -5.31 -5.61 3.30
C CYS A 83 -6.81 -5.87 3.33
N PRO A 84 -7.37 -6.46 4.39
CA PRO A 84 -8.81 -6.65 4.52
C PRO A 84 -9.59 -5.32 4.44
N SER A 85 -10.70 -5.30 3.71
CA SER A 85 -11.52 -4.08 3.53
C SER A 85 -12.29 -3.67 4.79
N ASP A 86 -12.43 -4.57 5.76
CA ASP A 86 -13.04 -4.36 7.07
C ASP A 86 -12.07 -3.83 8.13
N SER A 87 -10.78 -3.66 7.81
CA SER A 87 -9.82 -3.03 8.71
C SER A 87 -10.26 -1.61 9.10
N VAL A 88 -9.98 -1.21 10.33
CA VAL A 88 -10.35 0.13 10.86
C VAL A 88 -9.64 1.25 10.10
N TYR A 89 -8.43 0.97 9.64
CA TYR A 89 -7.57 1.94 8.96
C TYR A 89 -7.17 1.46 7.58
N HIS A 90 -6.83 2.39 6.72
CA HIS A 90 -6.06 2.14 5.50
C HIS A 90 -4.81 3.01 5.47
N VAL A 91 -3.82 2.60 4.71
CA VAL A 91 -2.57 3.35 4.57
C VAL A 91 -2.75 4.53 3.60
N GLU A 92 -2.14 5.68 3.91
CA GLU A 92 -2.11 6.82 3.00
C GLU A 92 -1.12 6.54 1.84
N SER A 93 -1.56 6.79 0.62
CA SER A 93 -0.88 6.35 -0.61
C SER A 93 0.52 6.94 -0.82
N LYS A 94 0.72 8.22 -0.48
CA LYS A 94 2.05 8.84 -0.59
C LYS A 94 2.98 8.36 0.50
N SER A 95 2.47 8.14 1.70
CA SER A 95 3.25 7.67 2.84
C SER A 95 3.82 6.27 2.61
N ILE A 96 3.02 5.34 2.08
CA ILE A 96 3.50 4.00 1.73
C ILE A 96 4.56 4.06 0.63
N LYS A 97 4.42 4.95 -0.34
CA LYS A 97 5.41 5.16 -1.39
C LYS A 97 6.75 5.65 -0.82
N LEU A 98 6.71 6.66 0.06
CA LEU A 98 7.91 7.17 0.73
C LEU A 98 8.55 6.11 1.62
N TYR A 99 7.75 5.34 2.36
CA TYR A 99 8.20 4.23 3.19
C TYR A 99 8.91 3.16 2.36
N LEU A 100 8.33 2.72 1.24
CA LEU A 100 8.97 1.73 0.38
C LEU A 100 10.25 2.26 -0.27
N ASN A 101 10.28 3.54 -0.65
CA ASN A 101 11.50 4.18 -1.16
C ASN A 101 12.62 4.26 -0.11
N SER A 102 12.31 4.24 1.18
CA SER A 102 13.31 4.25 2.24
C SER A 102 14.17 2.96 2.28
N TYR A 103 13.75 1.91 1.60
CA TYR A 103 14.54 0.70 1.43
C TYR A 103 15.65 0.82 0.39
N ASN A 104 15.57 1.76 -0.55
CA ASN A 104 16.41 1.80 -1.75
C ASN A 104 17.92 1.68 -1.47
N MET A 105 18.42 2.28 -0.41
CA MET A 105 19.83 2.20 -0.01
C MET A 105 20.03 1.36 1.27
N THR A 106 18.98 0.74 1.77
CA THR A 106 19.05 -0.10 2.96
C THR A 106 19.68 -1.44 2.65
N ARG A 107 20.67 -1.84 3.44
CA ARG A 107 21.36 -3.13 3.28
C ARG A 107 20.63 -4.21 4.08
N LEU A 108 20.22 -5.27 3.38
CA LEU A 108 19.40 -6.35 3.96
C LEU A 108 19.87 -7.71 3.43
N GLY A 109 20.01 -8.67 4.34
CA GLY A 109 20.30 -10.06 3.99
C GLY A 109 21.60 -10.27 3.20
N ASP A 110 22.10 -11.48 3.15
CA ASP A 110 23.35 -11.81 2.47
C ASP A 110 23.14 -12.22 1.01
N THR A 111 21.94 -12.67 0.69
CA THR A 111 21.52 -13.05 -0.67
C THR A 111 20.26 -12.27 -1.07
N ALA A 112 19.95 -12.27 -2.36
CA ALA A 112 18.71 -11.67 -2.87
C ALA A 112 17.47 -12.29 -2.21
N LYS A 113 17.47 -13.60 -1.97
CA LYS A 113 16.38 -14.30 -1.30
C LYS A 113 16.21 -13.83 0.15
N ASP A 114 17.31 -13.71 0.89
CA ASP A 114 17.25 -13.23 2.28
C ASP A 114 16.78 -11.78 2.33
N CYS A 115 17.26 -10.93 1.40
CA CYS A 115 16.83 -9.54 1.27
C CYS A 115 15.31 -9.45 1.06
N ILE A 116 14.76 -10.22 0.12
CA ILE A 116 13.32 -10.30 -0.16
C ILE A 116 12.55 -10.72 1.09
N SER A 117 12.97 -11.81 1.74
CA SER A 117 12.30 -12.30 2.94
C SER A 117 12.28 -11.28 4.08
N VAL A 118 13.35 -10.49 4.23
CA VAL A 118 13.41 -9.40 5.21
C VAL A 118 12.46 -8.27 4.84
N ILE A 119 12.38 -7.89 3.56
CA ILE A 119 11.44 -6.85 3.09
C ILE A 119 10.00 -7.28 3.38
N GLU A 120 9.61 -8.49 2.95
CA GLU A 120 8.25 -9.02 3.16
C GLU A 120 7.87 -9.02 4.64
N ALA A 121 8.74 -9.57 5.49
CA ALA A 121 8.49 -9.67 6.92
C ALA A 121 8.38 -8.29 7.60
N ARG A 122 9.24 -7.33 7.22
CA ARG A 122 9.21 -5.98 7.79
C ARG A 122 7.97 -5.20 7.33
N VAL A 123 7.69 -5.19 6.03
CA VAL A 123 6.52 -4.50 5.48
C VAL A 123 5.24 -5.04 6.07
N LYS A 124 5.14 -6.38 6.19
CA LYS A 124 3.98 -7.00 6.85
C LYS A 124 3.85 -6.53 8.31
N ARG A 125 4.91 -6.64 9.09
CA ARG A 125 4.88 -6.23 10.50
C ARG A 125 4.48 -4.77 10.67
N ASP A 126 5.11 -3.87 9.91
CA ASP A 126 4.91 -2.43 10.04
C ASP A 126 3.48 -2.02 9.63
N LEU A 127 2.93 -2.67 8.60
CA LEU A 127 1.55 -2.42 8.18
C LEU A 127 0.53 -3.07 9.10
N ASP A 128 0.78 -4.28 9.61
CA ASP A 128 -0.10 -4.92 10.58
C ASP A 128 -0.23 -4.07 11.85
N GLU A 129 0.89 -3.56 12.36
CA GLU A 129 0.93 -2.68 13.53
C GLU A 129 0.25 -1.33 13.25
N LEU A 130 0.56 -0.71 12.10
CA LEU A 130 -0.02 0.59 11.74
C LEU A 130 -1.54 0.53 11.57
N LEU A 131 -2.05 -0.51 10.90
CA LEU A 131 -3.43 -0.63 10.46
C LEU A 131 -4.31 -1.44 11.42
N ASP A 132 -3.70 -2.02 12.46
CA ASP A 132 -4.36 -2.93 13.40
C ASP A 132 -5.13 -4.05 12.68
N THR A 133 -4.43 -4.75 11.78
CA THR A 133 -5.01 -5.79 10.92
C THR A 133 -3.96 -6.84 10.54
N ASN A 134 -4.31 -7.79 9.69
CA ASN A 134 -3.42 -8.82 9.19
C ASN A 134 -3.28 -8.71 7.67
N THR A 135 -2.20 -8.11 7.21
CA THR A 135 -1.91 -7.93 5.78
C THR A 135 -1.21 -9.17 5.19
N ILE A 136 -1.33 -9.34 3.88
CA ILE A 136 -0.54 -10.30 3.11
C ILE A 136 0.42 -9.50 2.24
N VAL A 137 1.70 -9.82 2.32
CA VAL A 137 2.76 -9.14 1.57
C VAL A 137 3.53 -10.18 0.77
N SER A 138 3.69 -9.94 -0.53
CA SER A 138 4.41 -10.83 -1.44
C SER A 138 5.29 -10.03 -2.39
N PHE A 139 6.55 -10.43 -2.52
CA PHE A 139 7.53 -9.80 -3.40
C PHE A 139 7.72 -10.62 -4.68
N PHE A 140 7.63 -9.94 -5.81
CA PHE A 140 7.84 -10.53 -7.14
C PHE A 140 9.08 -9.90 -7.76
N GLY A 141 10.15 -10.70 -7.86
CA GLY A 141 11.38 -10.30 -8.52
C GLY A 141 11.27 -10.34 -10.05
N ASN A 142 12.32 -9.90 -10.74
CA ASN A 142 12.40 -9.94 -12.18
C ASN A 142 12.16 -11.37 -12.71
N GLY A 143 11.16 -11.54 -13.57
CA GLY A 143 10.81 -12.81 -14.20
C GLY A 143 9.76 -13.65 -13.46
N VAL A 144 9.22 -13.16 -12.35
CA VAL A 144 8.03 -13.76 -11.72
C VAL A 144 6.80 -12.97 -12.13
N GLU A 145 5.94 -13.57 -12.92
CA GLU A 145 4.64 -13.01 -13.20
C GLU A 145 3.80 -13.03 -11.90
N ALA A 146 3.32 -11.87 -11.49
CA ALA A 146 2.28 -11.83 -10.47
C ALA A 146 1.08 -12.61 -11.03
N SER A 147 0.57 -13.60 -10.29
CA SER A 147 -0.65 -14.28 -10.70
C SER A 147 -1.74 -13.23 -10.95
N ALA A 148 -2.30 -13.26 -12.13
CA ALA A 148 -3.47 -12.46 -12.45
C ALA A 148 -4.56 -12.74 -11.39
N TYR A 149 -5.36 -11.72 -11.07
CA TYR A 149 -6.58 -11.98 -10.30
C TYR A 149 -7.41 -12.98 -11.06
N GLU A 150 -7.91 -13.97 -10.36
CA GLU A 150 -8.91 -14.84 -10.92
C GLU A 150 -10.26 -14.11 -10.88
N PHE A 151 -10.73 -13.70 -12.03
CA PHE A 151 -12.04 -13.08 -12.20
C PHE A 151 -13.12 -14.12 -12.55
N SER A 152 -12.87 -15.40 -12.30
CA SER A 152 -13.89 -16.43 -12.48
C SER A 152 -15.11 -16.11 -11.59
N GLY A 153 -16.28 -15.98 -12.22
CA GLY A 153 -17.51 -15.58 -11.55
C GLY A 153 -17.81 -14.07 -11.55
N TYR A 154 -16.96 -13.24 -12.16
CA TYR A 154 -17.28 -11.86 -12.51
C TYR A 154 -17.74 -11.80 -13.97
N GLU A 155 -18.69 -10.91 -14.24
CA GLU A 155 -19.09 -10.58 -15.61
C GLU A 155 -18.33 -9.34 -16.07
N ASP A 156 -17.77 -9.38 -17.28
CA ASP A 156 -17.17 -8.19 -17.86
C ASP A 156 -18.27 -7.23 -18.29
N LEU A 157 -18.26 -6.02 -17.76
CA LEU A 157 -19.26 -5.00 -18.13
C LEU A 157 -19.16 -4.61 -19.61
N ALA A 158 -18.01 -4.78 -20.25
CA ALA A 158 -17.87 -4.54 -21.68
C ALA A 158 -18.69 -5.55 -22.52
N ASP A 159 -18.87 -6.78 -22.03
CA ASP A 159 -19.69 -7.79 -22.68
C ASP A 159 -21.19 -7.53 -22.50
N LEU A 160 -21.57 -6.78 -21.46
CA LEU A 160 -22.96 -6.42 -21.16
C LEU A 160 -23.36 -5.07 -21.77
N ALA A 161 -22.40 -4.22 -22.06
CA ALA A 161 -22.64 -2.90 -22.62
C ALA A 161 -22.85 -2.99 -24.12
N ASN A 162 -24.01 -2.57 -24.61
CA ASN A 162 -24.21 -2.32 -26.03
C ASN A 162 -23.55 -0.99 -26.37
N LEU A 163 -22.27 -1.03 -26.79
CA LEU A 163 -21.48 0.15 -27.10
C LEU A 163 -22.02 0.98 -28.27
N ASP A 164 -22.97 0.42 -29.04
CA ASP A 164 -23.66 1.13 -30.13
C ASP A 164 -24.77 2.07 -29.62
N GLU A 165 -25.09 2.02 -28.33
CA GLU A 165 -26.13 2.83 -27.70
C GLU A 165 -25.57 3.96 -26.79
N ILE A 166 -24.23 4.14 -26.73
CA ILE A 166 -23.55 5.18 -26.01
C ILE A 166 -23.02 6.24 -26.99
#